data_b7f14c956cd9cdb1e9bf6bb4f83c3946
#
_entry.id   b7f14c956cd9cdb1e9bf6bb4f83c3946
#
_cell.length_a   1.000
_cell.length_b   1.000
_cell.length_c   1.000
_cell.angle_alpha   90.00
_cell.angle_beta   90.00
_cell.angle_gamma   90.00
#
_symmetry.space_group_name_H-M   'P 1'
#
loop_
_entity.id
_entity.type
_entity.pdbx_description
1 polymer ?
#
loop_
_entity_poly.entity_id
_entity_poly.type
_entity_poly.pdbx_seq_one_letter_code
_entity_poly.pdbx_strand_id
1 'polypeptide(L)'
;MCIRDRVGAEKAAQNPNHQGDEEYNYFMAVCFPAEQLTIIDYNRVVKDLNGLTPQAFLEALKKNFVVEEKGTDIYKPAALHNFSLYLEGKWYSLTAKPGTYDDNDPIGVLDVTISSNLILDEILGIKDLRSDKRIDFVGGIRGLGELKKRVDSGEMKMALALYPVSMKQLMDLSLIHI
;
A
#
# COMPACT_ATOMS: atom_id res chain seq x y z
N MET A 1 13.99 -16.71 6.58
CA MET A 1 14.72 -16.56 7.88
C MET A 1 14.95 -15.07 8.17
N CYS A 2 14.56 -14.63 9.33
CA CYS A 2 14.74 -13.24 9.78
C CYS A 2 16.24 -12.88 9.83
N ILE A 3 16.58 -11.62 9.51
CA ILE A 3 17.97 -11.13 9.55
C ILE A 3 18.58 -11.37 10.94
N ARG A 4 17.82 -11.12 12.00
CA ARG A 4 18.22 -11.37 13.38
C ARG A 4 18.62 -12.82 13.62
N ASP A 5 17.78 -13.77 13.20
CA ASP A 5 18.01 -15.20 13.43
C ASP A 5 19.26 -15.68 12.70
N ARG A 6 19.48 -15.19 11.48
CA ARG A 6 20.69 -15.46 10.71
C ARG A 6 21.94 -14.94 11.40
N VAL A 7 21.95 -13.67 11.81
CA VAL A 7 23.09 -13.04 12.48
C VAL A 7 23.36 -13.69 13.84
N GLY A 8 22.32 -14.04 14.59
CA GLY A 8 22.45 -14.77 15.85
C GLY A 8 23.10 -16.14 15.65
N ALA A 9 22.64 -16.91 14.65
CA ALA A 9 23.21 -18.22 14.33
C ALA A 9 24.66 -18.12 13.84
N GLU A 10 25.00 -17.14 13.00
CA GLU A 10 26.38 -16.90 12.53
C GLU A 10 27.32 -16.58 13.69
N LYS A 11 26.90 -15.72 14.63
CA LYS A 11 27.70 -15.37 15.81
C LYS A 11 27.85 -16.53 16.79
N ALA A 12 26.78 -17.32 17.00
CA ALA A 12 26.85 -18.52 17.83
C ALA A 12 27.82 -19.55 17.24
N ALA A 13 27.80 -19.77 15.94
CA ALA A 13 28.74 -20.68 15.26
C ALA A 13 30.21 -20.24 15.33
N GLN A 14 30.47 -18.93 15.44
CA GLN A 14 31.81 -18.36 15.56
C GLN A 14 32.30 -18.31 17.02
N ASN A 15 31.43 -18.52 18.01
CA ASN A 15 31.78 -18.46 19.41
C ASN A 15 31.97 -19.88 20.00
N PRO A 16 33.23 -20.34 20.21
CA PRO A 16 33.48 -21.67 20.76
C PRO A 16 32.99 -21.83 22.21
N ASN A 17 32.72 -20.73 22.90
CA ASN A 17 32.23 -20.71 24.27
C ASN A 17 30.72 -20.34 24.35
N HIS A 18 29.96 -20.56 23.28
CA HIS A 18 28.53 -20.22 23.22
C HIS A 18 27.75 -20.99 24.31
N GLN A 19 27.03 -20.25 25.17
CA GLN A 19 26.25 -20.77 26.28
C GLN A 19 24.73 -20.45 26.16
N GLY A 20 24.37 -19.56 25.22
CA GLY A 20 22.99 -19.16 24.95
C GLY A 20 22.54 -17.86 25.63
N ASP A 21 23.36 -17.29 26.51
CA ASP A 21 23.08 -16.05 27.24
C ASP A 21 23.82 -14.82 26.70
N GLU A 22 24.49 -14.97 25.56
CA GLU A 22 25.21 -13.86 24.93
C GLU A 22 24.25 -12.83 24.31
N GLU A 23 24.68 -11.57 24.28
CA GLU A 23 23.89 -10.42 23.81
C GLU A 23 23.32 -10.60 22.41
N TYR A 24 24.01 -11.32 21.52
CA TYR A 24 23.51 -11.57 20.16
C TYR A 24 22.30 -12.53 20.09
N ASN A 25 21.94 -13.18 21.18
CA ASN A 25 20.72 -13.99 21.32
C ASN A 25 19.50 -13.14 21.67
N TYR A 26 19.69 -11.89 22.05
CA TYR A 26 18.64 -10.98 22.47
C TYR A 26 18.46 -9.84 21.48
N PHE A 27 17.28 -9.27 21.49
CA PHE A 27 17.00 -8.01 20.78
C PHE A 27 15.98 -7.22 21.58
N MET A 28 16.03 -5.91 21.43
CA MET A 28 15.04 -5.04 22.07
C MET A 28 13.70 -5.18 21.35
N ALA A 29 12.64 -5.45 22.10
CA ALA A 29 11.28 -5.45 21.63
C ALA A 29 10.43 -4.50 22.48
N VAL A 30 9.50 -3.82 21.84
CA VAL A 30 8.48 -3.00 22.51
C VAL A 30 7.13 -3.57 22.16
N CYS A 31 6.35 -3.94 23.20
CA CYS A 31 5.02 -4.48 23.03
C CYS A 31 3.97 -3.41 23.31
N PHE A 32 2.99 -3.29 22.42
CA PHE A 32 1.83 -2.41 22.58
C PHE A 32 0.54 -3.24 22.53
N PRO A 33 -0.47 -2.94 23.34
CA PRO A 33 -1.81 -3.47 23.12
C PRO A 33 -2.32 -3.09 21.74
N ALA A 34 -2.95 -4.02 21.03
CA ALA A 34 -3.43 -3.78 19.66
C ALA A 34 -4.40 -2.60 19.56
N GLU A 35 -5.19 -2.39 20.62
CA GLU A 35 -6.19 -1.31 20.72
C GLU A 35 -5.55 0.09 20.81
N GLN A 36 -4.27 0.17 21.16
CA GLN A 36 -3.51 1.43 21.24
C GLN A 36 -2.80 1.75 19.92
N LEU A 37 -2.85 0.85 18.95
CA LEU A 37 -2.21 1.04 17.65
C LEU A 37 -3.23 1.46 16.61
N THR A 38 -2.86 2.46 15.82
CA THR A 38 -3.63 2.88 14.65
C THR A 38 -2.75 2.75 13.40
N ILE A 39 -3.21 1.93 12.46
CA ILE A 39 -2.56 1.82 11.16
C ILE A 39 -3.12 2.95 10.29
N ILE A 40 -2.22 3.79 9.79
CA ILE A 40 -2.58 4.87 8.86
C ILE A 40 -2.37 4.42 7.42
N ASP A 41 -3.10 5.05 6.51
CA ASP A 41 -3.02 4.80 5.08
C ASP A 41 -1.62 5.13 4.51
N TYR A 42 -1.24 4.45 3.44
CA TYR A 42 -0.01 4.69 2.70
C TYR A 42 -0.36 4.87 1.22
N ASN A 43 -0.43 6.14 0.82
CA ASN A 43 -1.00 6.55 -0.46
C ASN A 43 0.04 6.57 -1.57
N ARG A 44 -0.40 6.52 -2.83
CA ARG A 44 0.44 6.53 -4.02
C ARG A 44 0.19 7.78 -4.84
N VAL A 45 1.25 8.29 -5.44
CA VAL A 45 1.17 9.35 -6.46
C VAL A 45 1.99 8.94 -7.67
N VAL A 46 1.50 9.23 -8.85
CA VAL A 46 2.11 8.76 -10.11
C VAL A 46 2.28 9.93 -11.09
N LYS A 47 3.43 9.99 -11.74
CA LYS A 47 3.86 11.10 -12.60
C LYS A 47 3.16 11.13 -13.95
N ASP A 48 2.76 9.97 -14.48
CA ASP A 48 2.15 9.87 -15.81
C ASP A 48 1.10 8.76 -15.85
N LEU A 49 0.32 8.73 -16.90
CA LEU A 49 -0.73 7.73 -17.15
C LEU A 49 -0.33 6.71 -18.22
N ASN A 50 0.97 6.43 -18.37
CA ASN A 50 1.46 5.46 -19.35
C ASN A 50 0.99 5.78 -20.80
N GLY A 51 1.01 7.06 -21.17
CA GLY A 51 0.56 7.52 -22.47
C GLY A 51 -0.97 7.59 -22.67
N LEU A 52 -1.75 7.20 -21.66
CA LEU A 52 -3.21 7.32 -21.72
C LEU A 52 -3.66 8.76 -21.48
N THR A 53 -4.76 9.14 -22.14
CA THR A 53 -5.50 10.34 -21.74
C THR A 53 -6.24 10.08 -20.43
N PRO A 54 -6.55 11.12 -19.63
CA PRO A 54 -7.33 10.94 -18.38
C PRO A 54 -8.64 10.19 -18.61
N GLN A 55 -9.33 10.46 -19.70
CA GLN A 55 -10.58 9.78 -20.05
C GLN A 55 -10.34 8.30 -20.36
N ALA A 56 -9.32 7.97 -21.15
CA ALA A 56 -8.97 6.57 -21.45
C ALA A 56 -8.54 5.81 -20.20
N PHE A 57 -7.84 6.46 -19.28
CA PHE A 57 -7.48 5.88 -17.99
C PHE A 57 -8.71 5.58 -17.14
N LEU A 58 -9.67 6.52 -17.01
CA LEU A 58 -10.93 6.28 -16.30
C LEU A 58 -11.75 5.15 -16.92
N GLU A 59 -11.78 5.04 -18.24
CA GLU A 59 -12.47 3.93 -18.93
C GLU A 59 -11.75 2.57 -18.65
N ALA A 60 -10.42 2.54 -18.67
CA ALA A 60 -9.66 1.34 -18.35
C ALA A 60 -9.93 0.86 -16.90
N LEU A 61 -10.06 1.78 -15.95
CA LEU A 61 -10.40 1.45 -14.56
C LEU A 61 -11.77 0.77 -14.44
N LYS A 62 -12.74 1.11 -15.29
CA LYS A 62 -14.09 0.51 -15.26
C LYS A 62 -14.12 -0.99 -15.53
N LYS A 63 -13.04 -1.55 -16.07
CA LYS A 63 -12.91 -3.01 -16.22
C LYS A 63 -13.00 -3.70 -14.87
N ASN A 64 -12.21 -3.25 -13.91
CA ASN A 64 -12.02 -3.89 -12.60
C ASN A 64 -12.71 -3.16 -11.44
N PHE A 65 -13.11 -1.92 -11.64
CA PHE A 65 -13.69 -1.07 -10.59
C PHE A 65 -15.04 -0.47 -11.01
N VAL A 66 -15.89 -0.21 -10.01
CA VAL A 66 -16.98 0.75 -10.14
C VAL A 66 -16.40 2.14 -9.90
N VAL A 67 -16.51 3.03 -10.88
CA VAL A 67 -15.90 4.38 -10.86
C VAL A 67 -17.02 5.40 -10.73
N GLU A 68 -16.96 6.22 -9.68
CA GLU A 68 -17.93 7.28 -9.41
C GLU A 68 -17.21 8.62 -9.20
N GLU A 69 -17.60 9.67 -9.93
CA GLU A 69 -17.09 11.01 -9.70
C GLU A 69 -17.64 11.58 -8.39
N LYS A 70 -16.79 12.10 -7.52
CA LYS A 70 -17.14 12.71 -6.23
C LYS A 70 -16.97 14.24 -6.21
N GLY A 71 -16.53 14.84 -7.32
CA GLY A 71 -16.34 16.29 -7.45
C GLY A 71 -14.97 16.77 -6.97
N THR A 72 -14.90 18.01 -6.50
CA THR A 72 -13.65 18.71 -6.16
C THR A 72 -13.26 18.60 -4.70
N ASP A 73 -14.21 18.25 -3.83
CA ASP A 73 -13.98 18.11 -2.40
C ASP A 73 -13.26 16.80 -2.09
N ILE A 74 -12.39 16.85 -1.07
CA ILE A 74 -11.60 15.68 -0.68
C ILE A 74 -12.52 14.50 -0.34
N TYR A 75 -12.38 13.43 -1.09
CA TYR A 75 -13.06 12.16 -0.84
C TYR A 75 -12.07 11.17 -0.22
N LYS A 76 -12.40 10.66 0.97
CA LYS A 76 -11.62 9.62 1.66
C LYS A 76 -12.24 8.25 1.40
N PRO A 77 -11.43 7.19 1.16
CA PRO A 77 -11.94 5.83 1.07
C PRO A 77 -12.81 5.47 2.28
N ALA A 78 -13.98 4.88 2.04
CA ALA A 78 -14.98 4.65 3.09
C ALA A 78 -14.85 3.27 3.75
N ALA A 79 -14.29 2.28 3.05
CA ALA A 79 -14.19 0.90 3.50
C ALA A 79 -13.05 0.16 2.75
N LEU A 80 -12.79 -1.08 3.14
CA LEU A 80 -11.91 -1.99 2.37
C LEU A 80 -12.40 -2.11 0.93
N HIS A 81 -11.45 -2.27 0.01
CA HIS A 81 -11.67 -2.39 -1.45
C HIS A 81 -12.30 -1.14 -2.10
N ASN A 82 -12.33 -0.04 -1.35
CA ASN A 82 -12.69 1.28 -1.84
C ASN A 82 -11.45 2.19 -1.82
N PHE A 83 -11.17 2.83 -2.96
CA PHE A 83 -10.03 3.71 -3.16
C PHE A 83 -10.52 5.10 -3.53
N SER A 84 -9.72 6.11 -3.26
CA SER A 84 -9.93 7.46 -3.80
C SER A 84 -8.88 7.79 -4.83
N LEU A 85 -9.31 8.12 -6.03
CA LEU A 85 -8.44 8.63 -7.08
C LEU A 85 -8.61 10.14 -7.19
N TYR A 86 -7.51 10.88 -7.19
CA TYR A 86 -7.50 12.30 -7.57
C TYR A 86 -6.83 12.46 -8.93
N LEU A 87 -7.58 13.02 -9.88
CA LEU A 87 -7.16 13.20 -11.26
C LEU A 87 -7.80 14.47 -11.83
N GLU A 88 -6.98 15.35 -12.45
CA GLU A 88 -7.43 16.59 -13.10
C GLU A 88 -8.40 17.44 -12.27
N GLY A 89 -8.07 17.65 -10.99
CA GLY A 89 -8.84 18.50 -10.11
C GLY A 89 -10.08 17.85 -9.50
N LYS A 90 -10.35 16.58 -9.80
CA LYS A 90 -11.55 15.86 -9.33
C LYS A 90 -11.18 14.61 -8.56
N TRP A 91 -12.00 14.30 -7.58
CA TRP A 91 -11.96 13.04 -6.83
C TRP A 91 -12.94 12.02 -7.41
N TYR A 92 -12.51 10.78 -7.42
CA TYR A 92 -13.29 9.63 -7.85
C TYR A 92 -13.25 8.55 -6.77
N SER A 93 -14.38 7.90 -6.53
CA SER A 93 -14.44 6.66 -5.76
C SER A 93 -14.23 5.49 -6.71
N LEU A 94 -13.30 4.61 -6.37
CA LEU A 94 -13.07 3.36 -7.07
C LEU A 94 -13.41 2.22 -6.12
N THR A 95 -14.43 1.43 -6.42
CA THR A 95 -14.76 0.24 -5.65
C THR A 95 -14.43 -1.00 -6.47
N ALA A 96 -13.55 -1.86 -5.94
CA ALA A 96 -13.16 -3.10 -6.62
C ALA A 96 -14.39 -4.00 -6.84
N LYS A 97 -14.52 -4.54 -8.06
CA LYS A 97 -15.64 -5.42 -8.39
C LYS A 97 -15.44 -6.80 -7.77
N PRO A 98 -16.52 -7.50 -7.38
CA PRO A 98 -16.45 -8.91 -6.96
C PRO A 98 -15.71 -9.76 -8.00
N GLY A 99 -14.83 -10.66 -7.54
CA GLY A 99 -14.05 -11.53 -8.40
C GLY A 99 -12.75 -10.92 -8.96
N THR A 100 -12.42 -9.68 -8.62
CA THR A 100 -11.13 -9.06 -8.96
C THR A 100 -10.04 -9.32 -7.91
N TYR A 101 -10.39 -9.90 -6.80
CA TYR A 101 -9.52 -10.34 -5.70
C TYR A 101 -10.09 -11.61 -5.07
N ASP A 102 -9.26 -12.35 -4.33
CA ASP A 102 -9.65 -13.57 -3.62
C ASP A 102 -9.67 -13.29 -2.10
N ASP A 103 -10.84 -13.39 -1.49
CA ASP A 103 -11.04 -13.20 -0.05
C ASP A 103 -10.30 -14.25 0.80
N ASN A 104 -9.93 -15.39 0.21
CA ASN A 104 -9.20 -16.47 0.89
C ASN A 104 -7.68 -16.32 0.78
N ASP A 105 -7.20 -15.43 -0.10
CA ASP A 105 -5.77 -15.11 -0.18
C ASP A 105 -5.44 -13.90 0.72
N PRO A 106 -4.76 -14.12 1.87
CA PRO A 106 -4.47 -13.05 2.82
C PRO A 106 -3.56 -11.95 2.26
N ILE A 107 -2.87 -12.18 1.15
CA ILE A 107 -2.06 -11.19 0.43
C ILE A 107 -2.88 -10.56 -0.71
N GLY A 108 -3.56 -11.38 -1.49
CA GLY A 108 -4.35 -10.95 -2.64
C GLY A 108 -5.52 -10.04 -2.27
N VAL A 109 -6.12 -10.23 -1.11
CA VAL A 109 -7.26 -9.43 -0.59
C VAL A 109 -6.87 -8.02 -0.15
N LEU A 110 -5.57 -7.73 0.00
CA LEU A 110 -5.13 -6.42 0.47
C LEU A 110 -5.31 -5.33 -0.59
N ASP A 111 -5.81 -4.18 -0.18
CA ASP A 111 -5.97 -3.02 -1.06
C ASP A 111 -4.66 -2.60 -1.74
N VAL A 112 -3.53 -2.77 -1.04
CA VAL A 112 -2.20 -2.54 -1.63
C VAL A 112 -1.91 -3.50 -2.78
N THR A 113 -2.29 -4.77 -2.68
CA THR A 113 -2.09 -5.78 -3.72
C THR A 113 -3.05 -5.54 -4.88
N ILE A 114 -4.34 -5.32 -4.59
CA ILE A 114 -5.37 -5.02 -5.59
C ILE A 114 -4.97 -3.81 -6.43
N SER A 115 -4.60 -2.70 -5.77
CA SER A 115 -4.18 -1.49 -6.49
C SER A 115 -2.89 -1.68 -7.29
N SER A 116 -1.94 -2.45 -6.75
CA SER A 116 -0.67 -2.73 -7.44
C SER A 116 -0.89 -3.55 -8.70
N ASN A 117 -1.70 -4.58 -8.65
CA ASN A 117 -1.93 -5.48 -9.78
C ASN A 117 -2.84 -4.83 -10.83
N LEU A 118 -4.00 -4.29 -10.41
CA LEU A 118 -5.06 -3.87 -11.33
C LEU A 118 -4.91 -2.43 -11.84
N ILE A 119 -4.21 -1.57 -11.13
CA ILE A 119 -4.01 -0.17 -11.54
C ILE A 119 -2.56 0.07 -11.95
N LEU A 120 -1.60 -0.23 -11.06
CA LEU A 120 -0.21 0.15 -11.29
C LEU A 120 0.46 -0.74 -12.34
N ASP A 121 0.28 -2.07 -12.28
CA ASP A 121 0.86 -2.98 -13.27
C ASP A 121 -0.01 -3.03 -14.54
N GLU A 122 -1.27 -3.42 -14.44
CA GLU A 122 -2.12 -3.70 -15.61
C GLU A 122 -2.34 -2.45 -16.50
N ILE A 123 -2.61 -1.28 -15.90
CA ILE A 123 -2.94 -0.06 -16.64
C ILE A 123 -1.71 0.83 -16.84
N LEU A 124 -0.94 1.06 -15.78
CA LEU A 124 0.18 2.00 -15.82
C LEU A 124 1.52 1.36 -16.15
N GLY A 125 1.60 0.01 -16.21
CA GLY A 125 2.81 -0.72 -16.53
C GLY A 125 3.91 -0.60 -15.47
N ILE A 126 3.57 -0.21 -14.24
CA ILE A 126 4.50 -0.09 -13.11
C ILE A 126 4.58 -1.46 -12.41
N LYS A 127 5.56 -2.28 -12.78
CA LYS A 127 5.73 -3.65 -12.27
C LYS A 127 6.50 -3.71 -10.96
N ASP A 128 7.52 -2.87 -10.82
CA ASP A 128 8.34 -2.82 -9.60
C ASP A 128 8.24 -1.45 -8.93
N LEU A 129 7.46 -1.42 -7.86
CA LEU A 129 7.20 -0.20 -7.08
C LEU A 129 8.45 0.38 -6.40
N ARG A 130 9.54 -0.39 -6.28
CA ARG A 130 10.77 0.03 -5.60
C ARG A 130 11.74 0.75 -6.53
N SER A 131 11.75 0.37 -7.79
CA SER A 131 12.70 0.88 -8.78
C SER A 131 12.09 1.86 -9.78
N ASP A 132 10.77 1.83 -10.00
CA ASP A 132 10.09 2.72 -10.94
C ASP A 132 10.02 4.16 -10.40
N LYS A 133 10.65 5.10 -11.12
CA LYS A 133 10.72 6.52 -10.73
C LYS A 133 9.45 7.31 -11.04
N ARG A 134 8.44 6.69 -11.66
CA ARG A 134 7.16 7.32 -11.95
C ARG A 134 6.22 7.32 -10.76
N ILE A 135 6.44 6.43 -9.79
CA ILE A 135 5.63 6.33 -8.57
C ILE A 135 6.38 6.89 -7.36
N ASP A 136 5.62 7.51 -6.45
CA ASP A 136 6.10 7.90 -5.13
C ASP A 136 4.99 7.68 -4.09
N PHE A 137 5.35 7.72 -2.81
CA PHE A 137 4.48 7.36 -1.72
C PHE A 137 4.26 8.52 -0.75
N VAL A 138 3.03 8.63 -0.24
CA VAL A 138 2.65 9.66 0.72
C VAL A 138 2.00 9.00 1.93
N GLY A 139 2.67 9.03 3.08
CA GLY A 139 2.13 8.51 4.33
C GLY A 139 0.89 9.30 4.77
N GLY A 140 -0.10 8.61 5.30
CA GLY A 140 -1.39 9.16 5.70
C GLY A 140 -1.33 10.28 6.75
N ILE A 141 -0.22 10.36 7.49
CA ILE A 141 0.03 11.46 8.44
C ILE A 141 0.02 12.84 7.76
N ARG A 142 0.34 12.92 6.45
CA ARG A 142 0.29 14.16 5.67
C ARG A 142 -1.11 14.49 5.17
N GLY A 143 -2.04 13.55 5.28
CA GLY A 143 -3.43 13.68 4.84
C GLY A 143 -3.61 13.73 3.33
N LEU A 144 -4.87 13.67 2.88
CA LEU A 144 -5.24 13.68 1.47
C LEU A 144 -5.01 15.05 0.79
N GLY A 145 -4.89 16.11 1.57
CA GLY A 145 -4.55 17.45 1.07
C GLY A 145 -3.17 17.50 0.41
N GLU A 146 -2.21 16.71 0.90
CA GLU A 146 -0.89 16.62 0.27
C GLU A 146 -0.97 15.93 -1.09
N LEU A 147 -1.83 14.92 -1.25
CA LEU A 147 -2.07 14.27 -2.53
C LEU A 147 -2.59 15.27 -3.57
N LYS A 148 -3.62 16.03 -3.18
CA LYS A 148 -4.20 17.08 -4.01
C LYS A 148 -3.13 18.09 -4.42
N LYS A 149 -2.34 18.59 -3.48
CA LYS A 149 -1.29 19.58 -3.70
C LYS A 149 -0.25 19.11 -4.70
N ARG A 150 0.23 17.86 -4.60
CA ARG A 150 1.25 17.30 -5.49
C ARG A 150 0.74 17.10 -6.92
N VAL A 151 -0.56 16.83 -7.09
CA VAL A 151 -1.17 16.73 -8.41
C VAL A 151 -1.44 18.12 -8.99
N ASP A 152 -2.02 19.02 -8.21
CA ASP A 152 -2.35 20.39 -8.65
C ASP A 152 -1.09 21.21 -9.01
N SER A 153 0.05 20.93 -8.36
CA SER A 153 1.34 21.55 -8.70
C SER A 153 1.93 21.07 -10.02
N GLY A 154 1.37 20.00 -10.61
CA GLY A 154 1.91 19.38 -11.82
C GLY A 154 3.12 18.45 -11.57
N GLU A 155 3.55 18.26 -10.30
CA GLU A 155 4.60 17.30 -9.94
C GLU A 155 4.17 15.86 -10.26
N MET A 156 2.90 15.56 -9.99
CA MET A 156 2.28 14.26 -10.23
C MET A 156 1.04 14.41 -11.11
N LYS A 157 0.71 13.38 -11.88
CA LYS A 157 -0.47 13.38 -12.76
C LYS A 157 -1.71 12.86 -12.04
N MET A 158 -1.55 11.91 -11.13
CA MET A 158 -2.64 11.36 -10.34
C MET A 158 -2.19 10.99 -8.93
N ALA A 159 -3.15 10.88 -8.04
CA ALA A 159 -2.94 10.33 -6.70
C ALA A 159 -4.00 9.27 -6.39
N LEU A 160 -3.58 8.22 -5.70
CA LEU A 160 -4.43 7.12 -5.26
C LEU A 160 -4.33 6.99 -3.74
N ALA A 161 -5.44 7.21 -3.05
CA ALA A 161 -5.55 6.98 -1.62
C ALA A 161 -6.19 5.62 -1.35
N LEU A 162 -5.62 4.90 -0.40
CA LEU A 162 -6.05 3.57 0.02
C LEU A 162 -6.74 3.63 1.37
N TYR A 163 -7.62 2.66 1.62
CA TYR A 163 -8.13 2.44 2.96
C TYR A 163 -7.04 1.81 3.84
N PRO A 164 -6.89 2.21 5.12
CA PRO A 164 -5.87 1.65 6.00
C PRO A 164 -6.06 0.14 6.20
N VAL A 165 -4.97 -0.60 6.24
CA VAL A 165 -4.96 -2.02 6.59
C VAL A 165 -5.44 -2.18 8.03
N SER A 166 -6.30 -3.16 8.30
CA SER A 166 -6.77 -3.45 9.65
C SER A 166 -5.71 -4.20 10.47
N MET A 167 -5.80 -4.09 11.81
CA MET A 167 -4.95 -4.90 12.71
C MET A 167 -5.13 -6.40 12.47
N LYS A 168 -6.37 -6.82 12.15
CA LYS A 168 -6.63 -8.23 11.81
C LYS A 168 -5.86 -8.66 10.56
N GLN A 169 -5.93 -7.89 9.47
CA GLN A 169 -5.17 -8.19 8.25
C GLN A 169 -3.65 -8.22 8.51
N LEU A 170 -3.14 -7.29 9.33
CA LEU A 170 -1.72 -7.29 9.72
C LEU A 170 -1.33 -8.56 10.48
N MET A 171 -2.17 -9.01 11.41
CA MET A 171 -1.93 -10.25 12.16
C MET A 171 -2.00 -11.48 11.25
N ASP A 172 -3.01 -11.56 10.39
CA ASP A 172 -3.17 -12.67 9.42
C ASP A 172 -1.93 -12.79 8.52
N LEU A 173 -1.38 -11.66 8.04
CA LEU A 173 -0.13 -11.63 7.27
C LEU A 173 1.09 -12.08 8.08
N SER A 174 1.18 -11.68 9.34
CA SER A 174 2.29 -12.04 10.23
C SER A 174 2.35 -13.55 10.49
N LEU A 175 1.21 -14.21 10.53
CA LEU A 175 1.09 -15.66 10.80
C LEU A 175 1.41 -16.55 9.60
N ILE A 176 1.47 -16.02 8.38
CA ILE A 176 1.82 -16.80 7.18
C ILE A 176 3.23 -17.40 7.26
N HIS A 177 4.11 -16.83 8.07
CA HIS A 177 5.53 -17.23 8.17
C HIS A 177 5.86 -17.93 9.50
N ILE A 178 4.88 -18.27 10.31
CA ILE A 178 5.01 -19.09 11.49
C ILE A 178 4.52 -20.50 11.18
#